data_50e504e5446106671663c39c2a21492c
#
_entry.id   50e504e5446106671663c39c2a21492c
#
_cell.length_a   1.000
_cell.length_b   1.000
_cell.length_c   1.000
_cell.angle_alpha   90.00
_cell.angle_beta   90.00
_cell.angle_gamma   90.00
#
_symmetry.space_group_name_H-M   'P 1'
#
loop_
_entity.id
_entity.type
_entity.pdbx_description
1 polymer ?
#
loop_
_entity_poly.entity_id
_entity_poly.type
_entity_poly.pdbx_seq_one_letter_code
_entity_poly.pdbx_strand_id
1 'polypeptide(L)'
;ASDVYKRQMLDIEKILLSLDLSLVAQRGEEVQGFCPMHKERTGKEDHNPSWWINTVSGAHICFSCGYKGNVYTLISDIKGIDYFDARDFANQKAELPIEGLMKRLKELPEYISPVDEIGMSEARLAVYTDVPDIELKKRFLTRDSVDKYGVRWDEKNSAWILPIRDADTYDLLGWQEKGARGRFFRNQPVGVKKSKTVFGINVAPDNKPWVLVESPLDAVRLSALGYNGVATFGAILSEDQGKIMRRSSKLTAAFDNDDAGKKASEQMLGFARKYGLELQFFNYEGISEKDIGDMVPADVHAGIEAAKDRVYGKAAFL
;
A
#
# COMPACT_ATOMS: atom_id res chain seq x y z
N ALA A 1 -34.14 -30.85 -19.70
CA ALA A 1 -32.92 -31.14 -18.99
C ALA A 1 -31.91 -30.05 -19.24
N SER A 2 -31.99 -28.96 -18.51
CA SER A 2 -30.89 -27.97 -18.34
C SER A 2 -31.28 -26.92 -17.28
N ASP A 3 -31.54 -27.37 -16.07
CA ASP A 3 -31.53 -26.55 -14.87
C ASP A 3 -30.21 -26.81 -14.13
N VAL A 4 -29.15 -26.24 -14.69
CA VAL A 4 -27.83 -26.26 -14.08
C VAL A 4 -27.60 -24.95 -13.38
N TYR A 5 -27.68 -24.93 -12.05
CA TYR A 5 -27.00 -24.05 -11.10
C TYR A 5 -27.03 -22.55 -11.42
N LYS A 6 -28.14 -21.87 -11.20
CA LYS A 6 -28.11 -20.52 -10.67
C LYS A 6 -27.49 -20.61 -9.27
N ARG A 7 -26.17 -20.37 -9.12
CA ARG A 7 -25.59 -20.02 -7.83
C ARG A 7 -26.38 -18.80 -7.35
N GLN A 8 -27.27 -19.00 -6.38
CA GLN A 8 -27.86 -17.88 -5.66
C GLN A 8 -26.70 -17.09 -5.06
N MET A 9 -26.46 -15.87 -5.59
CA MET A 9 -25.51 -14.95 -4.99
C MET A 9 -26.03 -14.64 -3.59
N LEU A 10 -25.22 -14.90 -2.57
CA LEU A 10 -25.54 -14.58 -1.20
C LEU A 10 -25.74 -13.07 -1.06
N ASP A 11 -26.84 -12.69 -0.42
CA ASP A 11 -27.08 -11.30 -0.06
C ASP A 11 -26.29 -10.96 1.23
N ILE A 12 -25.03 -10.56 1.05
CA ILE A 12 -24.11 -10.28 2.14
C ILE A 12 -24.63 -9.12 3.02
N GLU A 13 -25.27 -8.15 2.44
CA GLU A 13 -25.86 -7.01 3.18
C GLU A 13 -26.88 -7.48 4.21
N LYS A 14 -27.75 -8.43 3.84
CA LYS A 14 -28.72 -9.03 4.76
C LYS A 14 -28.05 -9.78 5.90
N ILE A 15 -27.01 -10.51 5.59
CA ILE A 15 -26.25 -11.25 6.60
C ILE A 15 -25.62 -10.30 7.60
N LEU A 16 -24.94 -9.24 7.14
CA LEU A 16 -24.32 -8.24 8.02
C LEU A 16 -25.32 -7.61 8.99
N LEU A 17 -26.51 -7.29 8.49
CA LEU A 17 -27.59 -6.73 9.31
C LEU A 17 -28.11 -7.69 10.37
N SER A 18 -28.09 -9.02 10.06
CA SER A 18 -28.53 -10.06 11.01
C SER A 18 -27.49 -10.38 12.09
N LEU A 19 -26.25 -9.89 11.97
CA LEU A 19 -25.15 -10.14 12.91
C LEU A 19 -24.97 -9.02 13.95
N ASP A 20 -25.82 -8.00 13.93
CA ASP A 20 -25.78 -6.84 14.84
C ASP A 20 -24.40 -6.15 14.91
N LEU A 21 -23.79 -5.96 13.75
CA LEU A 21 -22.47 -5.37 13.61
C LEU A 21 -22.51 -3.84 13.71
N SER A 22 -21.53 -3.25 14.37
CA SER A 22 -21.35 -1.80 14.45
C SER A 22 -20.72 -1.26 13.17
N LEU A 23 -21.54 -1.02 12.15
CA LEU A 23 -21.13 -0.45 10.86
C LEU A 23 -21.11 1.07 10.95
N VAL A 24 -20.11 1.70 10.31
CA VAL A 24 -19.83 3.14 10.45
C VAL A 24 -19.98 3.90 9.14
N ALA A 25 -19.49 3.34 8.03
CA ALA A 25 -19.49 3.99 6.72
C ALA A 25 -19.48 2.96 5.59
N GLN A 26 -19.80 3.41 4.37
CA GLN A 26 -19.64 2.58 3.16
C GLN A 26 -18.98 3.36 2.04
N ARG A 27 -18.32 2.61 1.14
CA ARG A 27 -17.70 3.14 -0.08
C ARG A 27 -17.88 2.15 -1.22
N GLY A 28 -18.83 2.41 -2.10
CA GLY A 28 -19.22 1.44 -3.12
C GLY A 28 -19.67 0.12 -2.49
N GLU A 29 -19.00 -0.97 -2.83
CA GLU A 29 -19.29 -2.32 -2.29
C GLU A 29 -18.59 -2.62 -0.96
N GLU A 30 -17.77 -1.70 -0.44
CA GLU A 30 -17.04 -1.88 0.81
C GLU A 30 -17.77 -1.20 1.97
N VAL A 31 -17.93 -1.94 3.07
CA VAL A 31 -18.52 -1.42 4.31
C VAL A 31 -17.49 -1.46 5.43
N GLN A 32 -17.38 -0.35 6.16
CA GLN A 32 -16.49 -0.18 7.31
C GLN A 32 -17.23 -0.31 8.62
N GLY A 33 -16.60 -0.94 9.59
CA GLY A 33 -17.11 -1.07 10.94
C GLY A 33 -16.04 -1.34 11.99
N PHE A 34 -16.48 -1.51 13.23
CA PHE A 34 -15.63 -2.01 14.30
C PHE A 34 -15.44 -3.52 14.17
N CYS A 35 -14.24 -3.99 14.44
CA CYS A 35 -13.92 -5.40 14.27
C CYS A 35 -14.62 -6.25 15.35
N PRO A 36 -15.50 -7.18 14.99
CA PRO A 36 -16.22 -7.99 15.98
C PRO A 36 -15.32 -8.92 16.79
N MET A 37 -14.17 -9.32 16.23
CA MET A 37 -13.23 -10.26 16.87
C MET A 37 -12.01 -9.54 17.48
N HIS A 38 -12.00 -8.20 17.54
CA HIS A 38 -10.84 -7.44 17.99
C HIS A 38 -10.48 -7.74 19.45
N LYS A 39 -11.48 -7.76 20.33
CA LYS A 39 -11.31 -8.02 21.76
C LYS A 39 -10.78 -9.42 22.03
N GLU A 40 -11.30 -10.43 21.35
CA GLU A 40 -10.85 -11.81 21.51
C GLU A 40 -9.40 -12.00 21.05
N ARG A 41 -8.99 -11.28 20.00
CA ARG A 41 -7.63 -11.40 19.43
C ARG A 41 -6.59 -10.54 20.11
N THR A 42 -6.97 -9.42 20.70
CA THR A 42 -6.01 -8.43 21.27
C THR A 42 -6.19 -8.20 22.76
N GLY A 43 -7.29 -8.67 23.35
CA GLY A 43 -7.67 -8.39 24.74
C GLY A 43 -8.21 -6.97 24.97
N LYS A 44 -8.38 -6.15 23.90
CA LYS A 44 -8.82 -4.74 23.97
C LYS A 44 -10.00 -4.52 23.03
N GLU A 45 -10.90 -3.59 23.39
CA GLU A 45 -11.97 -3.15 22.49
C GLU A 45 -11.40 -2.44 21.25
N ASP A 46 -12.12 -2.55 20.12
CA ASP A 46 -11.79 -1.79 18.91
C ASP A 46 -12.36 -0.37 19.05
N HIS A 47 -11.49 0.61 19.24
CA HIS A 47 -11.88 2.02 19.39
C HIS A 47 -11.82 2.80 18.07
N ASN A 48 -11.31 2.17 17.00
CA ASN A 48 -11.23 2.76 15.66
C ASN A 48 -11.86 1.81 14.66
N PRO A 49 -12.75 2.27 13.76
CA PRO A 49 -13.34 1.41 12.75
C PRO A 49 -12.29 0.95 11.74
N SER A 50 -11.66 -0.18 12.05
CA SER A 50 -10.53 -0.73 11.30
C SER A 50 -10.87 -1.98 10.48
N TRP A 51 -12.13 -2.44 10.57
CA TRP A 51 -12.63 -3.62 9.87
C TRP A 51 -13.41 -3.24 8.62
N TRP A 52 -13.16 -3.95 7.54
CA TRP A 52 -13.84 -3.77 6.26
C TRP A 52 -14.35 -5.08 5.72
N ILE A 53 -15.49 -5.03 5.05
CA ILE A 53 -16.07 -6.17 4.33
C ILE A 53 -16.64 -5.73 2.99
N ASN A 54 -16.37 -6.54 1.96
CA ASN A 54 -16.96 -6.37 0.63
C ASN A 54 -18.33 -7.04 0.56
N THR A 55 -19.37 -6.28 0.22
CA THR A 55 -20.77 -6.74 0.21
C THR A 55 -21.11 -7.65 -0.97
N VAL A 56 -20.24 -7.77 -1.97
CA VAL A 56 -20.42 -8.68 -3.11
C VAL A 56 -19.70 -10.00 -2.88
N SER A 57 -18.45 -9.96 -2.48
CA SER A 57 -17.62 -11.16 -2.30
C SER A 57 -17.71 -11.76 -0.89
N GLY A 58 -18.11 -10.97 0.12
CA GLY A 58 -18.09 -11.34 1.53
C GLY A 58 -16.69 -11.43 2.14
N ALA A 59 -15.65 -11.06 1.40
CA ALA A 59 -14.28 -11.01 1.92
C ALA A 59 -14.14 -9.86 2.93
N HIS A 60 -13.49 -10.12 4.07
CA HIS A 60 -13.31 -9.11 5.11
C HIS A 60 -11.89 -9.11 5.68
N ILE A 61 -11.49 -7.95 6.22
CA ILE A 61 -10.21 -7.76 6.88
C ILE A 61 -10.30 -6.66 7.94
N CYS A 62 -9.67 -6.88 9.09
CA CYS A 62 -9.37 -5.85 10.07
C CYS A 62 -7.90 -5.45 9.95
N PHE A 63 -7.63 -4.20 9.60
CA PHE A 63 -6.27 -3.69 9.46
C PHE A 63 -5.55 -3.46 10.80
N SER A 64 -6.27 -3.51 11.92
CA SER A 64 -5.69 -3.33 13.25
C SER A 64 -5.24 -4.66 13.87
N CYS A 65 -6.11 -5.70 13.92
CA CYS A 65 -5.79 -6.97 14.56
C CYS A 65 -5.46 -8.11 13.58
N GLY A 66 -5.55 -7.87 12.26
CA GLY A 66 -5.30 -8.88 11.23
C GLY A 66 -6.39 -9.93 11.07
N TYR A 67 -7.57 -9.77 11.71
CA TYR A 67 -8.71 -10.66 11.51
C TYR A 67 -9.19 -10.58 10.07
N LYS A 68 -9.27 -11.71 9.39
CA LYS A 68 -9.65 -11.77 7.97
C LYS A 68 -10.29 -13.10 7.61
N GLY A 69 -11.13 -13.09 6.58
CA GLY A 69 -11.78 -14.28 6.07
C GLY A 69 -12.87 -13.96 5.05
N ASN A 70 -13.88 -14.84 4.99
CA ASN A 70 -15.09 -14.63 4.20
C ASN A 70 -16.31 -14.54 5.13
N VAL A 71 -17.48 -14.29 4.56
CA VAL A 71 -18.73 -14.15 5.33
C VAL A 71 -19.04 -15.37 6.20
N TYR A 72 -18.69 -16.58 5.79
CA TYR A 72 -18.95 -17.79 6.58
C TYR A 72 -18.02 -17.89 7.79
N THR A 73 -16.74 -17.54 7.64
CA THR A 73 -15.82 -17.44 8.78
C THR A 73 -16.25 -16.37 9.75
N LEU A 74 -16.75 -15.24 9.25
CA LEU A 74 -17.31 -14.15 10.07
C LEU A 74 -18.51 -14.66 10.91
N ILE A 75 -19.45 -15.35 10.29
CA ILE A 75 -20.64 -15.94 10.99
C ILE A 75 -20.20 -16.95 12.02
N SER A 76 -19.30 -17.86 11.63
CA SER A 76 -18.76 -18.92 12.49
C SER A 76 -18.16 -18.35 13.75
N ASP A 77 -17.26 -17.36 13.61
CA ASP A 77 -16.55 -16.75 14.72
C ASP A 77 -17.50 -15.95 15.64
N ILE A 78 -18.41 -15.14 15.09
CA ILE A 78 -19.34 -14.32 15.89
C ILE A 78 -20.35 -15.18 16.64
N LYS A 79 -20.82 -16.28 16.02
CA LYS A 79 -21.87 -17.12 16.62
C LYS A 79 -21.33 -18.34 17.39
N GLY A 80 -20.03 -18.62 17.29
CA GLY A 80 -19.42 -19.80 17.88
C GLY A 80 -19.94 -21.11 17.30
N ILE A 81 -20.27 -21.15 16.00
CA ILE A 81 -20.78 -22.32 15.28
C ILE A 81 -19.75 -22.79 14.24
N ASP A 82 -19.87 -24.04 13.78
CA ASP A 82 -18.96 -24.52 12.75
C ASP A 82 -19.21 -23.88 11.38
N TYR A 83 -18.28 -24.10 10.44
CA TYR A 83 -18.34 -23.50 9.11
C TYR A 83 -19.54 -23.96 8.28
N PHE A 84 -20.01 -25.21 8.44
CA PHE A 84 -21.15 -25.71 7.71
C PHE A 84 -22.46 -25.11 8.23
N ASP A 85 -22.61 -25.04 9.55
CA ASP A 85 -23.73 -24.34 10.20
C ASP A 85 -23.75 -22.85 9.85
N ALA A 86 -22.59 -22.21 9.77
CA ALA A 86 -22.47 -20.82 9.34
C ALA A 86 -22.94 -20.61 7.89
N ARG A 87 -22.66 -21.56 7.01
CA ARG A 87 -23.14 -21.53 5.62
C ARG A 87 -24.66 -21.71 5.55
N ASP A 88 -25.21 -22.61 6.33
CA ASP A 88 -26.66 -22.84 6.38
C ASP A 88 -27.40 -21.64 6.98
N PHE A 89 -26.84 -21.02 8.02
CA PHE A 89 -27.32 -19.77 8.56
C PHE A 89 -27.34 -18.66 7.50
N ALA A 90 -26.26 -18.49 6.73
CA ALA A 90 -26.16 -17.49 5.66
C ALA A 90 -27.26 -17.70 4.60
N ASN A 91 -27.48 -18.92 4.17
CA ASN A 91 -28.50 -19.27 3.18
C ASN A 91 -29.92 -18.97 3.70
N GLN A 92 -30.23 -19.32 4.96
CA GLN A 92 -31.55 -19.02 5.58
C GLN A 92 -31.80 -17.51 5.71
N LYS A 93 -30.78 -16.73 6.04
CA LYS A 93 -30.91 -15.26 6.20
C LYS A 93 -31.05 -14.52 4.88
N ALA A 94 -30.55 -15.08 3.78
CA ALA A 94 -30.75 -14.51 2.44
C ALA A 94 -32.22 -14.46 2.01
N GLU A 95 -33.13 -15.25 2.65
CA GLU A 95 -34.54 -15.36 2.30
C GLU A 95 -35.46 -14.41 3.09
N LEU A 96 -34.98 -13.69 4.09
CA LEU A 96 -35.81 -12.80 4.92
C LEU A 96 -36.22 -11.49 4.22
N PRO A 97 -37.49 -11.03 4.36
CA PRO A 97 -37.91 -9.74 3.84
C PRO A 97 -37.35 -8.60 4.71
N ILE A 98 -36.62 -7.65 4.11
CA ILE A 98 -35.78 -6.69 4.87
C ILE A 98 -35.91 -5.27 4.36
N GLU A 99 -37.11 -4.75 4.12
CA GLU A 99 -37.27 -3.35 3.68
C GLU A 99 -36.69 -2.33 4.69
N GLY A 100 -36.80 -2.60 6.01
CA GLY A 100 -36.30 -1.68 7.03
C GLY A 100 -34.78 -1.72 7.28
N LEU A 101 -34.13 -2.83 6.95
CA LEU A 101 -32.69 -3.05 7.21
C LEU A 101 -31.81 -2.59 6.04
N MET A 102 -32.25 -2.79 4.81
CA MET A 102 -31.57 -2.28 3.61
C MET A 102 -31.51 -0.74 3.60
N LYS A 103 -32.50 -0.10 4.21
CA LYS A 103 -32.50 1.35 4.38
C LYS A 103 -31.34 1.82 5.26
N ARG A 104 -31.01 1.10 6.34
CA ARG A 104 -29.91 1.45 7.26
C ARG A 104 -28.53 1.39 6.60
N LEU A 105 -28.26 0.41 5.73
CA LEU A 105 -26.99 0.36 4.98
C LEU A 105 -26.89 1.51 3.96
N LYS A 106 -27.99 1.82 3.27
CA LYS A 106 -28.03 2.95 2.33
C LYS A 106 -27.95 4.32 3.01
N GLU A 107 -28.26 4.38 4.31
CA GLU A 107 -28.17 5.59 5.14
C GLU A 107 -26.80 5.73 5.82
N LEU A 108 -25.90 4.74 5.70
CA LEU A 108 -24.53 4.91 6.18
C LEU A 108 -23.87 6.06 5.40
N PRO A 109 -23.15 6.97 6.07
CA PRO A 109 -22.41 8.01 5.40
C PRO A 109 -21.39 7.38 4.43
N GLU A 110 -21.21 8.03 3.28
CA GLU A 110 -20.10 7.68 2.41
C GLU A 110 -18.78 7.86 3.18
N TYR A 111 -17.92 6.86 3.11
CA TYR A 111 -16.59 6.98 3.69
C TYR A 111 -15.81 8.05 2.91
N ILE A 112 -15.72 9.22 3.48
CA ILE A 112 -14.82 10.27 3.02
C ILE A 112 -13.50 10.01 3.74
N SER A 113 -12.48 9.59 2.99
CA SER A 113 -11.13 9.49 3.55
C SER A 113 -10.77 10.87 4.11
N PRO A 114 -10.31 10.97 5.36
CA PRO A 114 -9.84 12.25 5.92
C PRO A 114 -8.76 12.94 5.07
N VAL A 115 -8.23 12.23 4.09
CA VAL A 115 -7.16 12.66 3.17
C VAL A 115 -7.71 13.21 1.85
N ASP A 116 -8.99 12.96 1.52
CA ASP A 116 -9.55 13.37 0.21
C ASP A 116 -9.91 14.87 0.15
N GLU A 117 -9.93 15.59 1.27
CA GLU A 117 -10.45 16.96 1.30
C GLU A 117 -9.45 18.08 1.63
N ILE A 118 -8.31 17.81 2.27
CA ILE A 118 -7.34 18.88 2.59
C ILE A 118 -5.95 18.26 2.70
N GLY A 119 -4.99 18.75 1.93
CA GLY A 119 -3.57 18.47 2.16
C GLY A 119 -3.23 18.72 3.63
N MET A 120 -2.48 17.81 4.26
CA MET A 120 -2.07 17.98 5.65
C MET A 120 -1.10 19.13 5.76
N SER A 121 -1.23 19.92 6.84
CA SER A 121 -0.21 20.93 7.15
C SER A 121 1.16 20.27 7.39
N GLU A 122 2.21 20.81 6.79
CA GLU A 122 3.62 20.44 7.05
C GLU A 122 3.97 20.53 8.55
N ALA A 123 3.27 21.38 9.31
CA ALA A 123 3.44 21.49 10.76
C ALA A 123 3.22 20.15 11.50
N ARG A 124 2.50 19.20 10.92
CA ARG A 124 2.35 17.84 11.49
C ARG A 124 3.65 17.05 11.49
N LEU A 125 4.57 17.33 10.59
CA LEU A 125 5.89 16.73 10.58
C LEU A 125 6.86 17.41 11.55
N ALA A 126 6.56 18.61 12.02
CA ALA A 126 7.41 19.39 12.93
C ALA A 126 7.55 18.79 14.34
N VAL A 127 6.69 17.82 14.69
CA VAL A 127 6.80 17.05 15.95
C VAL A 127 7.92 16.00 15.91
N TYR A 128 8.42 15.68 14.73
CA TYR A 128 9.49 14.72 14.50
C TYR A 128 10.84 15.45 14.41
N THR A 129 11.90 14.78 14.82
CA THR A 129 13.25 15.33 14.82
C THR A 129 14.00 15.05 13.53
N ASP A 130 15.20 15.59 13.41
CA ASP A 130 16.12 15.21 12.34
C ASP A 130 16.62 13.77 12.58
N VAL A 131 16.89 13.09 11.48
CA VAL A 131 17.40 11.72 11.53
C VAL A 131 18.77 11.68 12.23
N PRO A 132 18.98 10.80 13.23
CA PRO A 132 20.28 10.69 13.89
C PRO A 132 21.37 10.25 12.93
N ASP A 133 22.59 10.81 13.06
CA ASP A 133 23.73 10.50 12.19
C ASP A 133 24.10 9.01 12.19
N ILE A 134 23.88 8.33 13.30
CA ILE A 134 24.12 6.88 13.39
C ILE A 134 23.19 6.10 12.46
N GLU A 135 21.93 6.54 12.31
CA GLU A 135 20.96 5.90 11.42
C GLU A 135 21.23 6.26 9.95
N LEU A 136 21.69 7.48 9.67
CA LEU A 136 22.17 7.86 8.33
C LEU A 136 23.32 6.96 7.88
N LYS A 137 24.33 6.79 8.74
CA LYS A 137 25.51 5.95 8.46
C LYS A 137 25.13 4.49 8.19
N LYS A 138 24.21 3.91 8.96
CA LYS A 138 23.75 2.52 8.77
C LYS A 138 23.11 2.27 7.41
N ARG A 139 22.52 3.29 6.82
CA ARG A 139 21.82 3.22 5.53
C ARG A 139 22.61 3.92 4.41
N PHE A 140 23.83 4.34 4.68
CA PHE A 140 24.67 5.12 3.75
C PHE A 140 23.94 6.35 3.17
N LEU A 141 23.14 7.02 3.98
CA LEU A 141 22.43 8.26 3.61
C LEU A 141 23.25 9.48 4.00
N THR A 142 23.00 10.60 3.31
CA THR A 142 23.55 11.90 3.66
C THR A 142 22.49 12.79 4.27
N ARG A 143 22.89 13.79 5.07
CA ARG A 143 21.96 14.81 5.61
C ARG A 143 21.17 15.45 4.49
N ASP A 144 21.87 15.92 3.44
CA ASP A 144 21.27 16.57 2.28
C ASP A 144 20.21 15.68 1.60
N SER A 145 20.47 14.37 1.48
CA SER A 145 19.52 13.46 0.85
C SER A 145 18.23 13.29 1.66
N VAL A 146 18.32 13.17 2.99
CA VAL A 146 17.11 13.04 3.84
C VAL A 146 16.34 14.35 3.94
N ASP A 147 17.04 15.48 4.02
CA ASP A 147 16.41 16.81 4.07
C ASP A 147 15.71 17.13 2.75
N LYS A 148 16.33 16.83 1.62
CA LYS A 148 15.74 16.99 0.29
C LYS A 148 14.40 16.25 0.16
N TYR A 149 14.27 15.05 0.71
CA TYR A 149 13.01 14.26 0.67
C TYR A 149 12.06 14.56 1.83
N GLY A 150 12.45 15.47 2.74
CA GLY A 150 11.66 15.81 3.93
C GLY A 150 11.52 14.67 4.93
N VAL A 151 12.47 13.73 4.93
CA VAL A 151 12.47 12.59 5.85
C VAL A 151 12.75 13.05 7.27
N ARG A 152 12.00 12.55 8.24
CA ARG A 152 12.14 12.87 9.67
C ARG A 152 12.31 11.61 10.51
N TRP A 153 12.51 11.81 11.79
CA TRP A 153 12.74 10.76 12.75
C TRP A 153 11.79 10.82 13.95
N ASP A 154 11.15 9.70 14.25
CA ASP A 154 10.40 9.51 15.48
C ASP A 154 11.32 8.91 16.54
N GLU A 155 11.77 9.75 17.48
CA GLU A 155 12.66 9.31 18.58
C GLU A 155 11.99 8.27 19.47
N LYS A 156 10.69 8.45 19.75
CA LYS A 156 9.95 7.59 20.69
C LYS A 156 9.85 6.15 20.17
N ASN A 157 9.59 6.00 18.87
CA ASN A 157 9.40 4.70 18.24
C ASN A 157 10.66 4.22 17.49
N SER A 158 11.74 5.02 17.48
CA SER A 158 12.95 4.77 16.66
C SER A 158 12.57 4.43 15.21
N ALA A 159 11.82 5.33 14.57
CA ALA A 159 11.26 5.09 13.24
C ALA A 159 11.53 6.23 12.27
N TRP A 160 11.73 5.88 11.02
CA TRP A 160 11.79 6.77 9.88
C TRP A 160 10.40 7.29 9.55
N ILE A 161 10.27 8.58 9.33
CA ILE A 161 9.05 9.26 8.88
C ILE A 161 9.23 9.66 7.42
N LEU A 162 8.49 9.01 6.54
CA LEU A 162 8.65 9.07 5.09
C LEU A 162 7.41 9.76 4.50
N PRO A 163 7.46 11.04 4.12
CA PRO A 163 6.30 11.80 3.66
C PRO A 163 5.67 11.19 2.41
N ILE A 164 4.35 11.17 2.37
CA ILE A 164 3.54 10.81 1.20
C ILE A 164 2.93 12.10 0.68
N ARG A 165 3.25 12.47 -0.56
CA ARG A 165 2.83 13.72 -1.15
C ARG A 165 1.92 13.51 -2.35
N ASP A 166 1.01 14.44 -2.57
CA ASP A 166 0.20 14.47 -3.79
C ASP A 166 1.11 14.58 -5.02
N ALA A 167 0.73 13.90 -6.11
CA ALA A 167 1.57 13.85 -7.30
C ALA A 167 1.57 15.15 -8.11
N ASP A 168 0.53 15.97 -7.99
CA ASP A 168 0.34 17.18 -8.78
C ASP A 168 0.60 18.46 -7.97
N THR A 169 0.07 18.53 -6.75
CA THR A 169 0.20 19.71 -5.88
C THR A 169 1.42 19.65 -4.96
N TYR A 170 1.97 18.44 -4.75
CA TYR A 170 3.05 18.15 -3.79
C TYR A 170 2.66 18.36 -2.32
N ASP A 171 1.38 18.60 -2.05
CA ASP A 171 0.86 18.73 -0.69
C ASP A 171 1.09 17.44 0.11
N LEU A 172 1.31 17.58 1.41
CA LEU A 172 1.46 16.44 2.30
C LEU A 172 0.11 15.72 2.44
N LEU A 173 0.03 14.47 2.01
CA LEU A 173 -1.12 13.60 2.20
C LEU A 173 -1.03 12.78 3.50
N GLY A 174 0.18 12.59 3.99
CA GLY A 174 0.48 11.77 5.15
C GLY A 174 1.92 11.28 5.14
N TRP A 175 2.20 10.25 5.90
CA TRP A 175 3.54 9.65 5.92
C TRP A 175 3.49 8.14 6.20
N GLN A 176 4.53 7.46 5.80
CA GLN A 176 4.82 6.09 6.22
C GLN A 176 5.83 6.13 7.37
N GLU A 177 5.53 5.41 8.44
CA GLU A 177 6.46 5.12 9.52
C GLU A 177 7.12 3.77 9.28
N LYS A 178 8.46 3.75 9.27
CA LYS A 178 9.25 2.53 9.11
C LYS A 178 10.21 2.40 10.30
N GLY A 179 10.06 1.36 11.09
CA GLY A 179 10.94 1.11 12.23
C GLY A 179 12.39 0.90 11.78
N ALA A 180 13.33 1.48 12.51
CA ALA A 180 14.76 1.24 12.29
C ALA A 180 15.19 -0.15 12.75
N ARG A 181 14.44 -0.74 13.67
CA ARG A 181 14.65 -2.09 14.20
C ARG A 181 13.37 -2.90 14.05
N GLY A 182 13.50 -4.09 13.45
CA GLY A 182 12.37 -4.99 13.27
C GLY A 182 11.42 -4.60 12.09
N ARG A 183 10.34 -5.38 11.94
CA ARG A 183 9.37 -5.20 10.83
C ARG A 183 8.19 -4.36 11.30
N PHE A 184 8.40 -3.09 11.49
CA PHE A 184 7.32 -2.16 11.82
C PHE A 184 7.06 -1.23 10.63
N PHE A 185 5.81 -1.24 10.15
CA PHE A 185 5.30 -0.32 9.13
C PHE A 185 3.93 0.17 9.53
N ARG A 186 3.73 1.47 9.46
CA ARG A 186 2.43 2.11 9.67
C ARG A 186 2.28 3.30 8.72
N ASN A 187 1.10 3.49 8.17
CA ASN A 187 0.78 4.70 7.40
C ASN A 187 -0.07 5.64 8.25
N GLN A 188 0.19 6.94 8.16
CA GLN A 188 -0.55 8.00 8.83
C GLN A 188 -1.01 9.05 7.80
N PRO A 189 -2.30 9.35 7.74
CA PRO A 189 -3.39 8.65 8.42
C PRO A 189 -3.58 7.25 7.85
N VAL A 190 -4.31 6.43 8.61
CA VAL A 190 -4.73 5.12 8.09
C VAL A 190 -5.52 5.34 6.81
N GLY A 191 -5.21 4.57 5.76
CA GLY A 191 -5.89 4.69 4.47
C GLY A 191 -5.33 5.74 3.51
N VAL A 192 -4.22 6.43 3.87
CA VAL A 192 -3.54 7.32 2.91
C VAL A 192 -3.23 6.61 1.59
N LYS A 193 -3.64 7.21 0.48
CA LYS A 193 -3.61 6.59 -0.86
C LYS A 193 -2.23 6.69 -1.51
N LYS A 194 -1.24 5.99 -0.94
CA LYS A 194 0.11 5.91 -1.51
C LYS A 194 0.14 5.33 -2.93
N SER A 195 -0.90 4.60 -3.34
CA SER A 195 -1.04 4.08 -4.71
C SER A 195 -1.33 5.16 -5.76
N LYS A 196 -1.72 6.38 -5.36
CA LYS A 196 -1.96 7.51 -6.26
C LYS A 196 -0.74 8.41 -6.45
N THR A 197 0.38 8.08 -5.83
CA THR A 197 1.61 8.86 -5.88
C THR A 197 2.84 7.98 -5.81
N VAL A 198 4.02 8.58 -5.92
CA VAL A 198 5.31 7.94 -5.66
C VAL A 198 6.09 8.76 -4.66
N PHE A 199 6.87 8.10 -3.83
CA PHE A 199 7.79 8.78 -2.92
C PHE A 199 8.86 9.54 -3.73
N GLY A 200 9.17 10.76 -3.34
CA GLY A 200 10.15 11.59 -4.02
C GLY A 200 9.61 12.36 -5.23
N ILE A 201 8.29 12.34 -5.50
CA ILE A 201 7.67 13.04 -6.64
C ILE A 201 7.93 14.55 -6.61
N ASN A 202 8.00 15.13 -5.42
CA ASN A 202 8.24 16.55 -5.22
C ASN A 202 9.71 17.01 -5.43
N VAL A 203 10.63 16.06 -5.56
CA VAL A 203 12.07 16.33 -5.67
C VAL A 203 12.71 15.76 -6.93
N ALA A 204 12.06 14.80 -7.57
CA ALA A 204 12.49 14.26 -8.85
C ALA A 204 12.03 15.19 -9.98
N PRO A 205 12.95 15.85 -10.72
CA PRO A 205 12.58 16.83 -11.74
C PRO A 205 11.93 16.16 -12.95
N ASP A 206 10.86 16.77 -13.48
CA ASP A 206 10.21 16.33 -14.70
C ASP A 206 11.20 16.38 -15.90
N ASN A 207 10.99 15.52 -16.88
CA ASN A 207 11.80 15.39 -18.09
C ASN A 207 13.30 15.10 -17.82
N LYS A 208 13.61 14.50 -16.68
CA LYS A 208 14.94 13.98 -16.33
C LYS A 208 14.86 12.47 -16.10
N PRO A 209 16.00 11.75 -16.22
CA PRO A 209 16.03 10.33 -15.87
C PRO A 209 15.71 10.09 -14.41
N TRP A 210 14.87 9.08 -14.12
CA TRP A 210 14.54 8.63 -12.77
C TRP A 210 14.99 7.19 -12.55
N VAL A 211 15.31 6.86 -11.30
CA VAL A 211 15.52 5.48 -10.87
C VAL A 211 14.40 5.08 -9.92
N LEU A 212 13.62 4.09 -10.33
CA LEU A 212 12.44 3.60 -9.60
C LEU A 212 12.80 2.40 -8.75
N VAL A 213 12.50 2.47 -7.47
CA VAL A 213 12.70 1.41 -6.46
C VAL A 213 11.41 1.11 -5.70
N GLU A 214 11.42 0.07 -4.86
CA GLU A 214 10.26 -0.28 -4.03
C GLU A 214 10.20 0.55 -2.74
N SER A 215 11.34 0.73 -2.09
CA SER A 215 11.44 1.34 -0.76
C SER A 215 11.78 2.82 -0.83
N PRO A 216 11.06 3.68 -0.07
CA PRO A 216 11.40 5.10 0.07
C PRO A 216 12.86 5.36 0.50
N LEU A 217 13.42 4.55 1.41
CA LEU A 217 14.81 4.76 1.86
C LEU A 217 15.84 4.49 0.74
N ASP A 218 15.52 3.59 -0.19
CA ASP A 218 16.40 3.32 -1.33
C ASP A 218 16.36 4.46 -2.34
N ALA A 219 15.21 5.13 -2.50
CA ALA A 219 15.11 6.36 -3.27
C ALA A 219 15.96 7.50 -2.65
N VAL A 220 15.96 7.64 -1.33
CA VAL A 220 16.84 8.59 -0.61
C VAL A 220 18.31 8.21 -0.80
N ARG A 221 18.63 6.90 -0.75
CA ARG A 221 19.97 6.37 -1.02
C ARG A 221 20.46 6.75 -2.43
N LEU A 222 19.62 6.56 -3.44
CA LEU A 222 19.92 6.98 -4.81
C LEU A 222 20.21 8.49 -4.90
N SER A 223 19.48 9.32 -4.18
CA SER A 223 19.74 10.75 -4.12
C SER A 223 21.09 11.08 -3.49
N ALA A 224 21.48 10.34 -2.44
CA ALA A 224 22.83 10.47 -1.85
C ALA A 224 23.96 10.15 -2.85
N LEU A 225 23.64 9.38 -3.89
CA LEU A 225 24.56 8.99 -4.99
C LEU A 225 24.40 9.88 -6.24
N GLY A 226 23.56 10.92 -6.18
CA GLY A 226 23.39 11.86 -7.30
C GLY A 226 22.30 11.48 -8.32
N TYR A 227 21.48 10.47 -8.06
CA TYR A 227 20.39 10.06 -8.94
C TYR A 227 19.04 10.62 -8.48
N ASN A 228 18.06 10.73 -9.40
CA ASN A 228 16.70 11.09 -9.08
C ASN A 228 15.92 9.82 -8.68
N GLY A 229 16.04 9.40 -7.43
CA GLY A 229 15.35 8.23 -6.89
C GLY A 229 13.88 8.51 -6.64
N VAL A 230 12.99 7.59 -7.03
CA VAL A 230 11.56 7.58 -6.69
C VAL A 230 11.14 6.19 -6.23
N ALA A 231 10.13 6.07 -5.36
CA ALA A 231 9.71 4.78 -4.86
C ALA A 231 8.19 4.57 -4.90
N THR A 232 7.77 3.33 -5.11
CA THR A 232 6.37 2.90 -5.19
C THR A 232 5.72 2.56 -3.85
N PHE A 233 6.47 2.61 -2.75
CA PHE A 233 6.04 2.15 -1.41
C PHE A 233 5.73 0.64 -1.32
N GLY A 234 6.32 -0.18 -2.17
CA GLY A 234 6.21 -1.64 -2.21
C GLY A 234 6.19 -2.19 -3.64
N ALA A 235 6.20 -3.53 -3.77
CA ALA A 235 6.33 -4.23 -5.05
C ALA A 235 5.11 -4.19 -5.97
N ILE A 236 3.93 -3.77 -5.47
CA ILE A 236 2.70 -3.71 -6.29
C ILE A 236 2.53 -2.28 -6.81
N LEU A 237 2.57 -2.13 -8.13
CA LEU A 237 2.36 -0.85 -8.80
C LEU A 237 0.88 -0.65 -9.14
N SER A 238 0.42 0.59 -9.02
CA SER A 238 -0.91 1.00 -9.45
C SER A 238 -0.89 1.62 -10.86
N GLU A 239 -2.05 1.71 -11.48
CA GLU A 239 -2.23 2.45 -12.75
C GLU A 239 -1.83 3.92 -12.62
N ASP A 240 -2.15 4.57 -11.50
CA ASP A 240 -1.82 5.98 -11.29
C ASP A 240 -0.31 6.18 -11.15
N GLN A 241 0.39 5.29 -10.45
CA GLN A 241 1.86 5.28 -10.42
C GLN A 241 2.46 5.08 -11.82
N GLY A 242 1.89 4.15 -12.62
CA GLY A 242 2.31 3.96 -14.01
C GLY A 242 2.15 5.23 -14.87
N LYS A 243 1.08 6.00 -14.67
CA LYS A 243 0.89 7.29 -15.35
C LYS A 243 1.91 8.34 -14.92
N ILE A 244 2.21 8.41 -13.60
CA ILE A 244 3.18 9.35 -13.03
C ILE A 244 4.57 9.15 -13.65
N MET A 245 4.97 7.91 -13.94
CA MET A 245 6.27 7.61 -14.55
C MET A 245 6.49 8.28 -15.91
N ARG A 246 5.43 8.75 -16.59
CA ARG A 246 5.54 9.53 -17.84
C ARG A 246 6.24 10.88 -17.67
N ARG A 247 6.37 11.35 -16.42
CA ARG A 247 7.12 12.59 -16.14
C ARG A 247 8.63 12.42 -16.29
N SER A 248 9.11 11.17 -16.18
CA SER A 248 10.52 10.85 -16.42
C SER A 248 10.84 10.86 -17.92
N SER A 249 11.98 11.41 -18.31
CA SER A 249 12.49 11.26 -19.70
C SER A 249 12.99 9.85 -19.98
N LYS A 250 13.50 9.17 -18.94
CA LYS A 250 13.98 7.78 -18.99
C LYS A 250 13.88 7.15 -17.61
N LEU A 251 13.31 5.97 -17.51
CA LEU A 251 13.08 5.27 -16.27
C LEU A 251 13.99 4.05 -16.16
N THR A 252 14.80 4.00 -15.08
CA THR A 252 15.52 2.79 -14.70
C THR A 252 14.77 2.10 -13.57
N ALA A 253 14.16 0.94 -13.82
CA ALA A 253 13.52 0.15 -12.80
C ALA A 253 14.57 -0.69 -12.05
N ALA A 254 14.72 -0.46 -10.75
CA ALA A 254 15.66 -1.14 -9.86
C ALA A 254 14.89 -1.74 -8.67
N PHE A 255 13.90 -2.61 -8.97
CA PHE A 255 13.14 -3.36 -7.97
C PHE A 255 14.02 -4.41 -7.30
N ASP A 256 13.64 -4.87 -6.12
CA ASP A 256 14.36 -5.86 -5.34
C ASP A 256 14.73 -7.11 -6.19
N ASN A 257 15.91 -7.65 -6.00
CA ASN A 257 16.38 -8.85 -6.71
C ASN A 257 15.77 -10.13 -6.11
N ASP A 258 14.43 -10.20 -6.10
CA ASP A 258 13.65 -11.34 -5.64
C ASP A 258 12.40 -11.57 -6.52
N ASP A 259 11.57 -12.57 -6.18
CA ASP A 259 10.39 -12.91 -6.97
C ASP A 259 9.32 -11.81 -6.97
N ALA A 260 9.25 -10.97 -5.94
CA ALA A 260 8.32 -9.84 -5.90
C ALA A 260 8.80 -8.73 -6.84
N GLY A 261 10.08 -8.39 -6.83
CA GLY A 261 10.68 -7.42 -7.74
C GLY A 261 10.64 -7.86 -9.21
N LYS A 262 10.77 -9.17 -9.50
CA LYS A 262 10.56 -9.71 -10.86
C LYS A 262 9.14 -9.46 -11.35
N LYS A 263 8.12 -9.71 -10.51
CA LYS A 263 6.71 -9.42 -10.84
C LYS A 263 6.47 -7.92 -11.03
N ALA A 264 7.06 -7.07 -10.19
CA ALA A 264 7.00 -5.63 -10.36
C ALA A 264 7.62 -5.18 -11.68
N SER A 265 8.75 -5.77 -12.08
CA SER A 265 9.41 -5.53 -13.37
C SER A 265 8.53 -5.93 -14.56
N GLU A 266 7.85 -7.08 -14.50
CA GLU A 266 6.90 -7.50 -15.53
C GLU A 266 5.70 -6.54 -15.64
N GLN A 267 5.16 -6.10 -14.49
CA GLN A 267 4.09 -5.12 -14.46
C GLN A 267 4.55 -3.78 -15.06
N MET A 268 5.78 -3.36 -14.76
CA MET A 268 6.37 -2.13 -15.32
C MET A 268 6.55 -2.22 -16.83
N LEU A 269 6.88 -3.38 -17.40
CA LEU A 269 6.87 -3.60 -18.85
C LEU A 269 5.48 -3.37 -19.47
N GLY A 270 4.42 -3.80 -18.78
CA GLY A 270 3.03 -3.54 -19.17
C GLY A 270 2.75 -2.04 -19.24
N PHE A 271 3.13 -1.29 -18.21
CA PHE A 271 2.97 0.16 -18.16
C PHE A 271 3.84 0.88 -19.21
N ALA A 272 5.06 0.42 -19.43
CA ALA A 272 5.92 1.01 -20.46
C ALA A 272 5.30 0.91 -21.85
N ARG A 273 4.68 -0.22 -22.17
CA ARG A 273 3.94 -0.39 -23.45
C ARG A 273 2.69 0.50 -23.52
N LYS A 274 1.92 0.53 -22.41
CA LYS A 274 0.65 1.26 -22.33
C LYS A 274 0.85 2.77 -22.41
N TYR A 275 1.88 3.28 -21.75
CA TYR A 275 2.11 4.71 -21.57
C TYR A 275 3.27 5.28 -22.40
N GLY A 276 3.97 4.45 -23.18
CA GLY A 276 5.08 4.88 -24.02
C GLY A 276 6.32 5.31 -23.23
N LEU A 277 6.63 4.60 -22.12
CA LEU A 277 7.78 4.94 -21.28
C LEU A 277 9.08 4.44 -21.90
N GLU A 278 10.14 5.25 -21.84
CA GLU A 278 11.50 4.81 -22.07
C GLU A 278 11.99 4.10 -20.82
N LEU A 279 11.96 2.76 -20.85
CA LEU A 279 12.23 1.89 -19.69
C LEU A 279 13.47 1.05 -19.90
N GLN A 280 14.33 1.04 -18.90
CA GLN A 280 15.44 0.09 -18.75
C GLN A 280 15.40 -0.53 -17.34
N PHE A 281 16.11 -1.64 -17.16
CA PHE A 281 16.20 -2.36 -15.90
C PHE A 281 17.63 -2.31 -15.36
N PHE A 282 17.74 -2.07 -14.06
CA PHE A 282 18.98 -2.15 -13.32
C PHE A 282 19.65 -3.51 -13.56
N ASN A 283 20.96 -3.51 -13.78
CA ASN A 283 21.70 -4.75 -14.02
C ASN A 283 22.24 -5.31 -12.70
N TYR A 284 21.66 -6.41 -12.23
CA TYR A 284 22.09 -7.14 -11.03
C TYR A 284 23.19 -8.18 -11.27
N GLU A 285 23.73 -8.28 -12.49
CA GLU A 285 24.74 -9.28 -12.83
C GLU A 285 26.00 -9.09 -11.98
N GLY A 286 26.39 -10.13 -11.23
CA GLY A 286 27.52 -10.09 -10.31
C GLY A 286 27.26 -9.40 -8.97
N ILE A 287 26.03 -8.93 -8.72
CA ILE A 287 25.60 -8.28 -7.47
C ILE A 287 24.80 -9.30 -6.65
N SER A 288 25.23 -9.51 -5.40
CA SER A 288 24.57 -10.45 -4.47
C SER A 288 23.49 -9.80 -3.60
N GLU A 289 23.57 -8.50 -3.46
CA GLU A 289 22.66 -7.72 -2.63
C GLU A 289 21.25 -7.71 -3.21
N LYS A 290 20.28 -7.74 -2.28
CA LYS A 290 18.87 -7.80 -2.65
C LYS A 290 18.34 -6.48 -3.20
N ASP A 291 18.72 -5.37 -2.61
CA ASP A 291 18.20 -4.04 -2.91
C ASP A 291 19.30 -2.96 -2.92
N ILE A 292 18.97 -1.80 -3.44
CA ILE A 292 19.87 -0.63 -3.54
C ILE A 292 20.36 -0.17 -2.15
N GLY A 293 19.55 -0.37 -1.11
CA GLY A 293 19.87 0.06 0.25
C GLY A 293 21.07 -0.65 0.86
N ASP A 294 21.32 -1.89 0.43
CA ASP A 294 22.39 -2.75 0.96
C ASP A 294 23.66 -2.73 0.08
N MET A 295 23.58 -2.18 -1.16
CA MET A 295 24.70 -2.15 -2.10
C MET A 295 25.77 -1.11 -1.74
N VAL A 296 27.02 -1.38 -2.08
CA VAL A 296 28.07 -0.38 -2.07
C VAL A 296 27.89 0.61 -3.24
N PRO A 297 28.38 1.86 -3.13
CA PRO A 297 28.19 2.88 -4.17
C PRO A 297 28.63 2.43 -5.58
N ALA A 298 29.73 1.71 -5.67
CA ALA A 298 30.28 1.25 -6.94
C ALA A 298 29.32 0.32 -7.69
N ASP A 299 28.65 -0.60 -6.97
CA ASP A 299 27.69 -1.54 -7.56
C ASP A 299 26.42 -0.83 -8.02
N VAL A 300 25.95 0.17 -7.27
CA VAL A 300 24.80 1.00 -7.68
C VAL A 300 25.12 1.74 -8.99
N HIS A 301 26.29 2.39 -9.09
CA HIS A 301 26.71 3.07 -10.31
C HIS A 301 26.86 2.09 -11.48
N ALA A 302 27.55 0.98 -11.27
CA ALA A 302 27.74 -0.04 -12.30
C ALA A 302 26.42 -0.63 -12.80
N GLY A 303 25.49 -0.94 -11.90
CA GLY A 303 24.17 -1.49 -12.25
C GLY A 303 23.28 -0.51 -13.02
N ILE A 304 23.37 0.80 -12.73
CA ILE A 304 22.65 1.84 -13.48
C ILE A 304 23.31 2.09 -14.85
N GLU A 305 24.64 2.19 -14.92
CA GLU A 305 25.38 2.40 -16.18
C GLU A 305 25.22 1.22 -17.13
N ALA A 306 25.22 -0.01 -16.60
CA ALA A 306 25.02 -1.25 -17.36
C ALA A 306 23.53 -1.63 -17.48
N ALA A 307 22.60 -0.71 -17.17
CA ALA A 307 21.17 -1.02 -17.22
C ALA A 307 20.73 -1.46 -18.62
N LYS A 308 19.93 -2.53 -18.66
CA LYS A 308 19.48 -3.19 -19.88
C LYS A 308 18.13 -2.66 -20.32
N ASP A 309 17.95 -2.39 -21.60
CA ASP A 309 16.66 -1.95 -22.11
C ASP A 309 15.57 -3.03 -21.97
N ARG A 310 14.31 -2.66 -22.22
CA ARG A 310 13.15 -3.55 -22.05
C ARG A 310 13.20 -4.85 -22.87
N VAL A 311 13.99 -4.91 -23.95
CA VAL A 311 14.10 -6.10 -24.79
C VAL A 311 14.96 -7.15 -24.10
N TYR A 312 16.08 -6.73 -23.52
CA TYR A 312 16.99 -7.59 -22.78
C TYR A 312 16.52 -7.85 -21.33
N GLY A 313 15.77 -6.93 -20.73
CA GLY A 313 15.21 -7.10 -19.37
C GLY A 313 14.36 -8.36 -19.24
N LYS A 314 13.62 -8.74 -20.28
CA LYS A 314 12.84 -9.98 -20.29
C LYS A 314 13.71 -11.25 -20.27
N ALA A 315 14.89 -11.22 -20.86
CA ALA A 315 15.83 -12.33 -20.88
C ALA A 315 16.65 -12.46 -19.57
N ALA A 316 16.79 -11.35 -18.82
CA ALA A 316 17.50 -11.35 -17.54
C ALA A 316 16.67 -11.93 -16.37
N PHE A 317 15.35 -12.09 -16.55
CA PHE A 317 14.41 -12.65 -15.56
C PHE A 317 13.95 -14.09 -15.88
N LEU A 318 14.45 -14.69 -16.97
CA LEU A 318 14.27 -16.10 -17.33
C LEU A 318 15.48 -16.92 -16.88
#